data_a6d1a4a215444cc0b6972e0e62edc757
#
_entry.id   a6d1a4a215444cc0b6972e0e62edc757
#
_cell.length_a   1.000
_cell.length_b   1.000
_cell.length_c   1.000
_cell.angle_alpha   90.00
_cell.angle_beta   90.00
_cell.angle_gamma   90.00
#
_symmetry.space_group_name_H-M   'P 1'
#
loop_
_entity.id
_entity.type
_entity.pdbx_description
1 polymer ?
#
loop_
_entity_poly.entity_id
_entity_poly.type
_entity_poly.pdbx_seq_one_letter_code
_entity_poly.pdbx_strand_id
1 'polypeptide(L)'
;MKPDSSQPQSNKQFYGWKMVWALAISTTVAYGVLYYAFAVFVKSMELELGWNRAQTSGAVSLSFVIGALVSPLLGRLTDRHGARGLMTIGTIVAALLVFAWSRVVNLPMLYVVFAALGMTSSATFYDPAFTAVAVWFKRDRSRALLIITLVAGLASTIFVPLSTFLLERIGWRDAIAVLAVLLLATAPILWSVLRRHPEDMDTTVDGLPVTLETNPRPIIAPPATRDWIRSSTFWSIAIGFALARLAVSTLAPHLVPLLRERGYSSAITATLAGSVGVLQLAGRVIIAPLTRIMSLGVLTAATFFVHGLGLVMLATQTDAGVWAFIALYGSTNGAITIARAALTADLFDNRIYGAVSGGLALVVGLTGALAPFLAGVLHERTGDYQSTLWLLIAGLGVGTLVILGARDKHKNPGRLGE
;
A
#
# COMPACT_ATOMS: atom_id res chain seq x y z
N MET A 1 8.84 -8.96 -58.25
CA MET A 1 7.91 -9.53 -57.29
C MET A 1 8.31 -8.97 -55.91
N LYS A 2 7.65 -7.92 -55.42
CA LYS A 2 7.86 -7.42 -54.04
C LYS A 2 7.08 -8.31 -53.08
N PRO A 3 7.61 -8.75 -51.96
CA PRO A 3 6.82 -9.47 -50.96
C PRO A 3 5.80 -8.51 -50.31
N ASP A 4 4.57 -8.94 -50.33
CA ASP A 4 3.40 -8.29 -49.74
C ASP A 4 3.53 -8.26 -48.20
N SER A 5 3.75 -7.09 -47.63
CA SER A 5 3.97 -6.87 -46.20
C SER A 5 2.73 -6.44 -45.46
N SER A 6 1.55 -6.93 -45.87
CA SER A 6 0.25 -6.68 -45.24
C SER A 6 -0.24 -7.89 -44.46
N GLN A 7 0.49 -8.33 -43.43
CA GLN A 7 -0.17 -9.08 -42.37
C GLN A 7 -0.82 -8.08 -41.41
N PRO A 8 -2.13 -8.18 -41.15
CA PRO A 8 -2.77 -7.34 -40.16
C PRO A 8 -2.17 -7.69 -38.80
N GLN A 9 -1.48 -6.73 -38.18
CA GLN A 9 -1.05 -6.82 -36.79
C GLN A 9 -2.31 -7.09 -35.96
N SER A 10 -2.44 -8.32 -35.50
CA SER A 10 -3.48 -8.74 -34.58
C SER A 10 -3.49 -7.75 -33.41
N ASN A 11 -4.55 -6.99 -33.26
CA ASN A 11 -4.79 -6.01 -32.20
C ASN A 11 -5.02 -6.76 -30.87
N LYS A 12 -4.12 -7.68 -30.50
CA LYS A 12 -4.17 -8.41 -29.24
C LYS A 12 -3.80 -7.44 -28.13
N GLN A 13 -4.78 -7.09 -27.34
CA GLN A 13 -4.57 -6.29 -26.13
C GLN A 13 -3.44 -6.89 -25.28
N PHE A 14 -2.45 -6.07 -24.90
CA PHE A 14 -1.31 -6.50 -24.10
C PHE A 14 -1.76 -7.25 -22.84
N TYR A 15 -1.24 -8.49 -22.67
CA TYR A 15 -1.66 -9.39 -21.61
C TYR A 15 -1.49 -8.81 -20.21
N GLY A 16 -0.50 -7.94 -20.01
CA GLY A 16 -0.25 -7.25 -18.75
C GLY A 16 -1.49 -6.54 -18.18
N TRP A 17 -2.40 -6.02 -19.03
CA TRP A 17 -3.63 -5.40 -18.56
C TRP A 17 -4.62 -6.39 -17.94
N LYS A 18 -4.65 -7.63 -18.39
CA LYS A 18 -5.44 -8.69 -17.74
C LYS A 18 -4.91 -8.96 -16.32
N MET A 19 -3.58 -8.98 -16.17
CA MET A 19 -2.94 -9.12 -14.85
C MET A 19 -3.28 -7.94 -13.94
N VAL A 20 -3.27 -6.70 -14.46
CA VAL A 20 -3.64 -5.50 -13.69
C VAL A 20 -5.04 -5.61 -13.11
N TRP A 21 -6.01 -6.05 -13.90
CA TRP A 21 -7.39 -6.23 -13.42
C TRP A 21 -7.52 -7.37 -12.41
N ALA A 22 -6.85 -8.49 -12.64
CA ALA A 22 -6.83 -9.60 -11.68
C ALA A 22 -6.23 -9.16 -10.33
N LEU A 23 -5.12 -8.43 -10.36
CA LEU A 23 -4.48 -7.85 -9.18
C LEU A 23 -5.38 -6.81 -8.50
N ALA A 24 -6.04 -5.94 -9.26
CA ALA A 24 -6.94 -4.93 -8.73
C ALA A 24 -8.11 -5.57 -7.95
N ILE A 25 -8.79 -6.55 -8.56
CA ILE A 25 -9.91 -7.25 -7.93
C ILE A 25 -9.45 -8.00 -6.68
N SER A 26 -8.40 -8.83 -6.81
CA SER A 26 -7.90 -9.64 -5.69
C SER A 26 -7.41 -8.79 -4.53
N THR A 27 -6.71 -7.68 -4.80
CA THR A 27 -6.24 -6.75 -3.78
C THR A 27 -7.41 -6.02 -3.10
N THR A 28 -8.46 -5.66 -3.86
CA THR A 28 -9.68 -5.05 -3.30
C THR A 28 -10.36 -5.98 -2.30
N VAL A 29 -10.54 -7.25 -2.68
CA VAL A 29 -11.12 -8.26 -1.79
C VAL A 29 -10.24 -8.48 -0.57
N ALA A 30 -8.92 -8.60 -0.77
CA ALA A 30 -7.97 -8.77 0.32
C ALA A 30 -8.03 -7.62 1.33
N TYR A 31 -8.00 -6.34 0.89
CA TYR A 31 -8.16 -5.20 1.79
C TYR A 31 -9.54 -5.17 2.45
N GLY A 32 -10.59 -5.50 1.71
CA GLY A 32 -11.95 -5.57 2.24
C GLY A 32 -12.06 -6.54 3.42
N VAL A 33 -11.56 -7.75 3.24
CA VAL A 33 -11.68 -8.85 4.22
C VAL A 33 -10.63 -8.74 5.34
N LEU A 34 -9.35 -8.51 5.00
CA LEU A 34 -8.25 -8.59 5.97
C LEU A 34 -8.01 -7.29 6.73
N TYR A 35 -8.48 -6.15 6.21
CA TYR A 35 -8.23 -4.85 6.82
C TYR A 35 -9.52 -4.17 7.32
N TYR A 36 -10.54 -4.05 6.47
CA TYR A 36 -11.74 -3.27 6.80
C TYR A 36 -12.79 -4.07 7.59
N ALA A 37 -12.94 -5.37 7.37
CA ALA A 37 -13.99 -6.17 8.00
C ALA A 37 -13.88 -6.22 9.53
N PHE A 38 -12.65 -6.19 10.09
CA PHE A 38 -12.44 -6.22 11.53
C PHE A 38 -13.21 -5.12 12.26
N ALA A 39 -13.17 -3.89 11.72
CA ALA A 39 -13.82 -2.73 12.35
C ALA A 39 -15.35 -2.91 12.48
N VAL A 40 -15.96 -3.69 11.58
CA VAL A 40 -17.41 -3.98 11.61
C VAL A 40 -17.75 -5.03 12.66
N PHE A 41 -16.94 -6.09 12.75
CA PHE A 41 -17.26 -7.25 13.58
C PHE A 41 -16.79 -7.14 15.04
N VAL A 42 -15.83 -6.27 15.32
CA VAL A 42 -15.15 -6.20 16.62
C VAL A 42 -16.11 -6.00 17.79
N LYS A 43 -17.13 -5.14 17.65
CA LYS A 43 -18.11 -4.88 18.71
C LYS A 43 -18.93 -6.12 19.06
N SER A 44 -19.37 -6.87 18.04
CA SER A 44 -20.15 -8.10 18.24
C SER A 44 -19.32 -9.20 18.89
N MET A 45 -18.03 -9.30 18.52
CA MET A 45 -17.08 -10.22 19.17
C MET A 45 -16.85 -9.87 20.63
N GLU A 46 -16.64 -8.58 20.94
CA GLU A 46 -16.45 -8.09 22.31
C GLU A 46 -17.64 -8.39 23.20
N LEU A 47 -18.86 -8.19 22.70
CA LEU A 47 -20.10 -8.46 23.43
C LEU A 47 -20.32 -9.95 23.67
N GLU A 48 -20.07 -10.81 22.68
CA GLU A 48 -20.29 -12.25 22.80
C GLU A 48 -19.23 -12.95 23.67
N LEU A 49 -17.96 -12.53 23.54
CA LEU A 49 -16.83 -13.22 24.15
C LEU A 49 -16.32 -12.55 25.44
N GLY A 50 -16.93 -11.43 25.82
CA GLY A 50 -16.57 -10.70 27.05
C GLY A 50 -15.20 -10.02 26.99
N TRP A 51 -14.71 -9.68 25.77
CA TRP A 51 -13.41 -9.04 25.59
C TRP A 51 -13.53 -7.52 25.59
N ASN A 52 -12.44 -6.85 26.00
CA ASN A 52 -12.35 -5.41 25.93
C ASN A 52 -11.65 -4.95 24.63
N ARG A 53 -11.82 -3.66 24.30
CA ARG A 53 -11.26 -3.04 23.10
C ARG A 53 -9.74 -3.16 23.03
N ALA A 54 -9.03 -3.04 24.15
CA ALA A 54 -7.57 -3.13 24.17
C ALA A 54 -7.08 -4.54 23.76
N GLN A 55 -7.78 -5.58 24.21
CA GLN A 55 -7.48 -6.97 23.86
C GLN A 55 -7.68 -7.24 22.37
N THR A 56 -8.80 -6.81 21.80
CA THR A 56 -9.11 -7.03 20.38
C THR A 56 -8.23 -6.20 19.45
N SER A 57 -8.00 -4.93 19.80
CA SER A 57 -7.08 -4.06 19.05
C SER A 57 -5.64 -4.52 19.12
N GLY A 58 -5.21 -5.13 20.25
CA GLY A 58 -3.89 -5.72 20.40
C GLY A 58 -3.60 -6.82 19.38
N ALA A 59 -4.59 -7.68 19.08
CA ALA A 59 -4.45 -8.71 18.05
C ALA A 59 -4.24 -8.11 16.65
N VAL A 60 -4.97 -7.04 16.29
CA VAL A 60 -4.79 -6.32 15.02
C VAL A 60 -3.42 -5.66 14.95
N SER A 61 -2.99 -5.00 16.04
CA SER A 61 -1.66 -4.39 16.11
C SER A 61 -0.56 -5.41 15.91
N LEU A 62 -0.70 -6.59 16.53
CA LEU A 62 0.23 -7.71 16.33
C LEU A 62 0.28 -8.13 14.86
N SER A 63 -0.87 -8.21 14.17
CA SER A 63 -0.89 -8.56 12.76
C SER A 63 -0.09 -7.58 11.89
N PHE A 64 -0.19 -6.28 12.14
CA PHE A 64 0.59 -5.27 11.42
C PHE A 64 2.09 -5.37 11.69
N VAL A 65 2.49 -5.60 12.94
CA VAL A 65 3.89 -5.78 13.30
C VAL A 65 4.48 -7.03 12.64
N ILE A 66 3.78 -8.17 12.74
CA ILE A 66 4.23 -9.42 12.11
C ILE A 66 4.28 -9.27 10.58
N GLY A 67 3.28 -8.65 9.97
CA GLY A 67 3.26 -8.35 8.54
C GLY A 67 4.48 -7.53 8.12
N ALA A 68 4.81 -6.48 8.86
CA ALA A 68 5.99 -5.66 8.59
C ALA A 68 7.29 -6.47 8.71
N LEU A 69 7.44 -7.30 9.77
CA LEU A 69 8.62 -8.12 10.00
C LEU A 69 8.85 -9.17 8.90
N VAL A 70 7.78 -9.75 8.36
CA VAL A 70 7.86 -10.79 7.33
C VAL A 70 8.01 -10.21 5.91
N SER A 71 7.62 -8.95 5.68
CA SER A 71 7.66 -8.30 4.36
C SER A 71 8.99 -8.42 3.61
N PRO A 72 10.20 -8.28 4.24
CA PRO A 72 11.45 -8.45 3.51
C PRO A 72 11.68 -9.87 2.98
N LEU A 73 11.20 -10.88 3.72
CA LEU A 73 11.28 -12.28 3.30
C LEU A 73 10.37 -12.52 2.09
N LEU A 74 9.10 -12.07 2.18
CA LEU A 74 8.12 -12.24 1.12
C LEU A 74 8.48 -11.45 -0.14
N GLY A 75 9.08 -10.26 0.02
CA GLY A 75 9.60 -9.48 -1.10
C GLY A 75 10.67 -10.23 -1.90
N ARG A 76 11.66 -10.83 -1.19
CA ARG A 76 12.69 -11.69 -1.84
C ARG A 76 12.07 -12.92 -2.49
N LEU A 77 11.06 -13.52 -1.84
CA LEU A 77 10.36 -14.68 -2.38
C LEU A 77 9.62 -14.31 -3.67
N THR A 78 9.02 -13.11 -3.73
CA THR A 78 8.37 -12.58 -4.92
C THR A 78 9.36 -12.38 -6.07
N ASP A 79 10.53 -11.79 -5.80
CA ASP A 79 11.57 -11.61 -6.82
C ASP A 79 12.07 -12.96 -7.35
N ARG A 80 12.25 -13.94 -6.45
CA ARG A 80 12.81 -15.24 -6.82
C ARG A 80 11.82 -16.15 -7.55
N HIS A 81 10.56 -16.17 -7.15
CA HIS A 81 9.56 -17.13 -7.65
C HIS A 81 8.40 -16.47 -8.41
N GLY A 82 8.35 -15.13 -8.45
CA GLY A 82 7.22 -14.37 -9.02
C GLY A 82 6.03 -14.25 -8.06
N ALA A 83 5.12 -13.34 -8.40
CA ALA A 83 3.95 -13.05 -7.57
C ALA A 83 2.86 -14.14 -7.62
N ARG A 84 2.79 -14.93 -8.72
CA ARG A 84 1.72 -15.92 -8.96
C ARG A 84 1.53 -16.88 -7.79
N GLY A 85 2.56 -17.67 -7.49
CA GLY A 85 2.50 -18.68 -6.42
C GLY A 85 2.32 -18.04 -5.05
N LEU A 86 3.07 -16.99 -4.76
CA LEU A 86 3.04 -16.31 -3.47
C LEU A 86 1.65 -15.73 -3.16
N MET A 87 1.07 -14.97 -4.09
CA MET A 87 -0.25 -14.37 -3.89
C MET A 87 -1.35 -15.43 -3.83
N THR A 88 -1.29 -16.46 -4.68
CA THR A 88 -2.30 -17.53 -4.67
C THR A 88 -2.29 -18.32 -3.36
N ILE A 89 -1.11 -18.80 -2.93
CA ILE A 89 -0.97 -19.55 -1.67
C ILE A 89 -1.28 -18.64 -0.48
N GLY A 90 -0.78 -17.40 -0.49
CA GLY A 90 -1.08 -16.39 0.52
C GLY A 90 -2.59 -16.15 0.67
N THR A 91 -3.32 -16.06 -0.44
CA THR A 91 -4.77 -15.88 -0.45
C THR A 91 -5.51 -17.12 0.10
N ILE A 92 -5.10 -18.33 -0.28
CA ILE A 92 -5.69 -19.57 0.24
C ILE A 92 -5.48 -19.66 1.76
N VAL A 93 -4.25 -19.46 2.23
CA VAL A 93 -3.93 -19.50 3.66
C VAL A 93 -4.66 -18.38 4.41
N ALA A 94 -4.73 -17.17 3.84
CA ALA A 94 -5.49 -16.07 4.42
C ALA A 94 -6.99 -16.41 4.54
N ALA A 95 -7.59 -17.01 3.53
CA ALA A 95 -8.99 -17.42 3.58
C ALA A 95 -9.25 -18.47 4.66
N LEU A 96 -8.37 -19.47 4.81
CA LEU A 96 -8.45 -20.46 5.88
C LEU A 96 -8.31 -19.81 7.27
N LEU A 97 -7.41 -18.82 7.42
CA LEU A 97 -7.24 -18.08 8.67
C LEU A 97 -8.44 -17.17 8.97
N VAL A 98 -9.06 -16.54 7.95
CA VAL A 98 -10.31 -15.80 8.11
C VAL A 98 -11.44 -16.73 8.53
N PHE A 99 -11.51 -17.94 7.96
CA PHE A 99 -12.44 -18.95 8.44
C PHE A 99 -12.14 -19.37 9.88
N ALA A 100 -10.89 -19.55 10.28
CA ALA A 100 -10.49 -19.80 11.66
C ALA A 100 -10.88 -18.64 12.58
N TRP A 101 -10.78 -17.37 12.11
CA TRP A 101 -11.25 -16.20 12.84
C TRP A 101 -12.76 -16.27 13.13
N SER A 102 -13.57 -16.78 12.20
CA SER A 102 -15.01 -16.97 12.42
C SER A 102 -15.33 -17.98 13.55
N ARG A 103 -14.39 -18.83 13.93
CA ARG A 103 -14.53 -19.89 14.94
C ARG A 103 -13.76 -19.60 16.24
N VAL A 104 -13.28 -18.40 16.41
CA VAL A 104 -12.50 -18.00 17.57
C VAL A 104 -13.36 -18.03 18.84
N VAL A 105 -12.81 -18.59 19.93
CA VAL A 105 -13.51 -18.76 21.22
C VAL A 105 -12.72 -18.19 22.41
N ASN A 106 -11.43 -17.90 22.23
CA ASN A 106 -10.59 -17.34 23.29
C ASN A 106 -9.53 -16.39 22.72
N LEU A 107 -8.98 -15.52 23.57
CA LEU A 107 -7.97 -14.52 23.18
C LEU A 107 -6.69 -15.12 22.60
N PRO A 108 -6.07 -16.18 23.18
CA PRO A 108 -4.88 -16.77 22.59
C PRO A 108 -5.10 -17.20 21.12
N MET A 109 -6.24 -17.83 20.84
CA MET A 109 -6.58 -18.22 19.47
C MET A 109 -6.73 -17.00 18.55
N LEU A 110 -7.35 -15.92 19.02
CA LEU A 110 -7.45 -14.67 18.26
C LEU A 110 -6.07 -14.13 17.91
N TYR A 111 -5.16 -14.06 18.88
CA TYR A 111 -3.80 -13.54 18.67
C TYR A 111 -2.99 -14.40 17.71
N VAL A 112 -3.08 -15.73 17.80
CA VAL A 112 -2.40 -16.65 16.86
C VAL A 112 -2.95 -16.47 15.44
N VAL A 113 -4.27 -16.43 15.29
CA VAL A 113 -4.91 -16.22 13.98
C VAL A 113 -4.51 -14.87 13.38
N PHE A 114 -4.54 -13.80 14.17
CA PHE A 114 -4.18 -12.46 13.67
C PHE A 114 -2.68 -12.31 13.39
N ALA A 115 -1.80 -12.95 14.17
CA ALA A 115 -0.38 -13.01 13.85
C ALA A 115 -0.14 -13.70 12.49
N ALA A 116 -0.80 -14.82 12.24
CA ALA A 116 -0.74 -15.53 10.96
C ALA A 116 -1.39 -14.73 9.81
N LEU A 117 -2.51 -14.04 10.06
CA LEU A 117 -3.13 -13.11 9.10
C LEU A 117 -2.19 -11.97 8.72
N GLY A 118 -1.39 -11.46 9.67
CA GLY A 118 -0.36 -10.46 9.38
C GLY A 118 0.66 -10.95 8.34
N MET A 119 1.12 -12.19 8.47
CA MET A 119 2.04 -12.81 7.49
C MET A 119 1.40 -12.90 6.10
N THR A 120 0.17 -13.39 6.02
CA THR A 120 -0.54 -13.56 4.73
C THR A 120 -0.96 -12.23 4.10
N SER A 121 -1.25 -11.22 4.89
CA SER A 121 -1.55 -9.87 4.39
C SER A 121 -0.38 -9.29 3.56
N SER A 122 0.86 -9.49 4.02
CA SER A 122 2.04 -9.07 3.26
C SER A 122 2.24 -9.84 1.95
N ALA A 123 1.63 -11.03 1.81
CA ALA A 123 1.64 -11.81 0.57
C ALA A 123 0.48 -11.46 -0.38
N THR A 124 -0.55 -10.74 0.08
CA THR A 124 -1.80 -10.52 -0.68
C THR A 124 -2.09 -9.05 -0.97
N PHE A 125 -1.45 -8.10 -0.28
CA PHE A 125 -1.64 -6.67 -0.46
C PHE A 125 -0.82 -6.12 -1.64
N TYR A 126 -0.53 -4.83 -1.61
CA TYR A 126 0.08 -4.09 -2.72
C TYR A 126 1.49 -4.55 -3.08
N ASP A 127 2.34 -4.94 -2.12
CA ASP A 127 3.77 -5.13 -2.39
C ASP A 127 4.05 -6.22 -3.45
N PRO A 128 3.49 -7.45 -3.38
CA PRO A 128 3.67 -8.43 -4.45
C PRO A 128 2.94 -8.05 -5.76
N ALA A 129 1.80 -7.36 -5.68
CA ALA A 129 1.09 -6.87 -6.85
C ALA A 129 1.92 -5.82 -7.61
N PHE A 130 2.54 -4.90 -6.89
CA PHE A 130 3.41 -3.87 -7.46
C PHE A 130 4.72 -4.44 -8.00
N THR A 131 5.24 -5.51 -7.38
CA THR A 131 6.38 -6.27 -7.93
C THR A 131 6.03 -6.86 -9.30
N ALA A 132 4.85 -7.47 -9.45
CA ALA A 132 4.40 -7.97 -10.74
C ALA A 132 4.28 -6.85 -11.78
N VAL A 133 3.71 -5.70 -11.40
CA VAL A 133 3.63 -4.52 -12.29
C VAL A 133 5.01 -4.00 -12.68
N ALA A 134 5.97 -3.97 -11.75
CA ALA A 134 7.32 -3.49 -12.01
C ALA A 134 8.06 -4.36 -13.07
N VAL A 135 7.78 -5.67 -13.10
CA VAL A 135 8.34 -6.60 -14.09
C VAL A 135 7.69 -6.44 -15.47
N TRP A 136 6.37 -6.25 -15.52
CA TRP A 136 5.59 -6.25 -16.76
C TRP A 136 5.49 -4.89 -17.45
N PHE A 137 5.64 -3.79 -16.69
CA PHE A 137 5.43 -2.42 -17.17
C PHE A 137 6.65 -1.54 -16.89
N LYS A 138 7.02 -0.72 -17.89
CA LYS A 138 8.02 0.35 -17.75
C LYS A 138 7.38 1.70 -18.08
N ARG A 139 6.87 1.85 -19.30
CA ARG A 139 6.25 3.09 -19.80
C ARG A 139 4.89 3.35 -19.16
N ASP A 140 4.02 2.32 -19.09
CA ASP A 140 2.65 2.43 -18.56
C ASP A 140 2.53 2.01 -17.08
N ARG A 141 3.66 1.88 -16.37
CA ARG A 141 3.73 1.44 -14.95
C ARG A 141 2.83 2.29 -14.04
N SER A 142 2.93 3.62 -14.13
CA SER A 142 2.11 4.53 -13.30
C SER A 142 0.62 4.34 -13.54
N ARG A 143 0.21 4.07 -14.78
CA ARG A 143 -1.18 3.78 -15.13
C ARG A 143 -1.64 2.43 -14.56
N ALA A 144 -0.81 1.41 -14.62
CA ALA A 144 -1.10 0.11 -14.03
C ALA A 144 -1.24 0.19 -12.50
N LEU A 145 -0.31 0.88 -11.81
CA LEU A 145 -0.38 1.14 -10.37
C LEU A 145 -1.63 1.96 -10.01
N LEU A 146 -1.98 2.97 -10.82
CA LEU A 146 -3.18 3.77 -10.62
C LEU A 146 -4.44 2.90 -10.65
N ILE A 147 -4.61 2.04 -11.66
CA ILE A 147 -5.80 1.17 -11.79
C ILE A 147 -5.91 0.27 -10.56
N ILE A 148 -4.84 -0.43 -10.18
CA ILE A 148 -4.86 -1.31 -9.00
C ILE A 148 -5.25 -0.52 -7.74
N THR A 149 -4.64 0.64 -7.52
CA THR A 149 -4.88 1.40 -6.29
C THR A 149 -6.23 2.12 -6.27
N LEU A 150 -6.76 2.53 -7.43
CA LEU A 150 -8.11 3.11 -7.51
C LEU A 150 -9.18 2.06 -7.18
N VAL A 151 -9.10 0.89 -7.81
CA VAL A 151 -10.07 -0.19 -7.58
C VAL A 151 -9.96 -0.69 -6.13
N ALA A 152 -8.76 -0.92 -5.62
CA ALA A 152 -8.56 -1.31 -4.23
C ALA A 152 -8.96 -0.19 -3.23
N GLY A 153 -8.94 1.07 -3.65
CA GLY A 153 -9.47 2.18 -2.86
C GLY A 153 -10.97 2.10 -2.60
N LEU A 154 -11.70 1.34 -3.41
CA LEU A 154 -13.14 1.08 -3.20
C LEU A 154 -13.40 -0.03 -2.17
N ALA A 155 -12.36 -0.68 -1.65
CA ALA A 155 -12.51 -1.80 -0.71
C ALA A 155 -13.38 -1.43 0.51
N SER A 156 -13.15 -0.28 1.14
CA SER A 156 -13.97 0.16 2.28
C SER A 156 -15.42 0.44 1.87
N THR A 157 -15.62 1.10 0.72
CA THR A 157 -16.95 1.44 0.19
C THR A 157 -17.78 0.21 -0.14
N ILE A 158 -17.14 -0.89 -0.54
CA ILE A 158 -17.82 -2.16 -0.89
C ILE A 158 -17.95 -3.04 0.36
N PHE A 159 -16.86 -3.28 1.08
CA PHE A 159 -16.81 -4.33 2.10
C PHE A 159 -17.32 -3.88 3.47
N VAL A 160 -17.31 -2.60 3.81
CA VAL A 160 -17.93 -2.14 5.06
C VAL A 160 -19.45 -2.31 5.02
N PRO A 161 -20.18 -1.81 4.01
CA PRO A 161 -21.62 -2.08 3.91
C PRO A 161 -21.95 -3.56 3.75
N LEU A 162 -21.19 -4.31 2.95
CA LEU A 162 -21.37 -5.75 2.78
C LEU A 162 -21.21 -6.49 4.12
N SER A 163 -20.17 -6.19 4.87
CA SER A 163 -19.93 -6.81 6.18
C SER A 163 -21.01 -6.46 7.18
N THR A 164 -21.50 -5.21 7.19
CA THR A 164 -22.62 -4.78 8.05
C THR A 164 -23.89 -5.52 7.67
N PHE A 165 -24.23 -5.59 6.39
CA PHE A 165 -25.39 -6.33 5.91
C PHE A 165 -25.34 -7.81 6.31
N LEU A 166 -24.20 -8.46 6.13
CA LEU A 166 -24.02 -9.87 6.53
C LEU A 166 -24.12 -10.03 8.05
N LEU A 167 -23.51 -9.12 8.82
CA LEU A 167 -23.59 -9.12 10.28
C LEU A 167 -25.03 -9.09 10.79
N GLU A 168 -25.85 -8.20 10.22
CA GLU A 168 -27.26 -8.05 10.60
C GLU A 168 -28.13 -9.25 10.22
N ARG A 169 -27.79 -9.97 9.14
CA ARG A 169 -28.58 -11.08 8.63
C ARG A 169 -28.23 -12.44 9.24
N ILE A 170 -26.95 -12.72 9.42
CA ILE A 170 -26.46 -14.07 9.76
C ILE A 170 -25.48 -14.07 10.96
N GLY A 171 -25.28 -12.92 11.60
CA GLY A 171 -24.35 -12.80 12.71
C GLY A 171 -22.88 -12.76 12.28
N TRP A 172 -21.98 -12.38 13.20
CA TRP A 172 -20.59 -12.10 12.87
C TRP A 172 -19.78 -13.34 12.46
N ARG A 173 -20.06 -14.52 13.02
CA ARG A 173 -19.33 -15.75 12.74
C ARG A 173 -19.55 -16.21 11.29
N ASP A 174 -20.80 -16.32 10.89
CA ASP A 174 -21.14 -16.76 9.53
C ASP A 174 -20.86 -15.68 8.51
N ALA A 175 -20.98 -14.39 8.86
CA ALA A 175 -20.56 -13.28 8.02
C ALA A 175 -19.06 -13.35 7.69
N ILE A 176 -18.20 -13.59 8.67
CA ILE A 176 -16.75 -13.76 8.47
C ILE A 176 -16.47 -15.02 7.63
N ALA A 177 -17.19 -16.12 7.83
CA ALA A 177 -17.05 -17.32 7.01
C ALA A 177 -17.41 -17.06 5.53
N VAL A 178 -18.46 -16.29 5.25
CA VAL A 178 -18.80 -15.84 3.89
C VAL A 178 -17.68 -15.00 3.28
N LEU A 179 -17.10 -14.06 4.05
CA LEU A 179 -15.96 -13.26 3.58
C LEU A 179 -14.72 -14.12 3.31
N ALA A 180 -14.50 -15.19 4.07
CA ALA A 180 -13.44 -16.16 3.80
C ALA A 180 -13.62 -16.84 2.43
N VAL A 181 -14.84 -17.23 2.08
CA VAL A 181 -15.18 -17.82 0.77
C VAL A 181 -14.96 -16.80 -0.37
N LEU A 182 -15.38 -15.55 -0.17
CA LEU A 182 -15.14 -14.47 -1.16
C LEU A 182 -13.64 -14.23 -1.40
N LEU A 183 -12.83 -14.26 -0.33
CA LEU A 183 -11.40 -14.15 -0.45
C LEU A 183 -10.81 -15.35 -1.19
N LEU A 184 -11.21 -16.57 -0.85
CA LEU A 184 -10.76 -17.81 -1.50
C LEU A 184 -11.09 -17.81 -3.00
N ALA A 185 -12.23 -17.26 -3.41
CA ALA A 185 -12.65 -17.18 -4.81
C ALA A 185 -11.70 -16.35 -5.69
N THR A 186 -10.83 -15.52 -5.09
CA THR A 186 -9.80 -14.78 -5.85
C THR A 186 -8.55 -15.61 -6.15
N ALA A 187 -8.31 -16.72 -5.45
CA ALA A 187 -7.12 -17.56 -5.66
C ALA A 187 -7.08 -18.19 -7.07
N PRO A 188 -8.14 -18.79 -7.63
CA PRO A 188 -8.12 -19.28 -9.00
C PRO A 188 -7.92 -18.16 -10.03
N ILE A 189 -8.39 -16.95 -9.79
CA ILE A 189 -8.13 -15.78 -10.66
C ILE A 189 -6.64 -15.47 -10.68
N LEU A 190 -6.01 -15.38 -9.52
CA LEU A 190 -4.57 -15.13 -9.40
C LEU A 190 -3.76 -16.25 -10.10
N TRP A 191 -4.10 -17.50 -9.83
CA TRP A 191 -3.38 -18.65 -10.42
C TRP A 191 -3.49 -18.71 -11.93
N SER A 192 -4.67 -18.48 -12.49
CA SER A 192 -4.92 -18.59 -13.93
C SER A 192 -4.37 -17.40 -14.72
N VAL A 193 -4.39 -16.18 -14.15
CA VAL A 193 -4.05 -14.96 -14.89
C VAL A 193 -2.61 -14.52 -14.67
N LEU A 194 -2.06 -14.61 -13.47
CA LEU A 194 -0.70 -14.11 -13.22
C LEU A 194 0.34 -14.96 -13.94
N ARG A 195 1.32 -14.26 -14.54
CA ARG A 195 2.52 -14.84 -15.16
C ARG A 195 3.75 -14.16 -14.57
N ARG A 196 4.87 -14.86 -14.56
CA ARG A 196 6.09 -14.36 -13.94
C ARG A 196 6.75 -13.30 -14.80
N HIS A 197 6.96 -13.59 -16.06
CA HIS A 197 7.63 -12.71 -17.00
C HIS A 197 6.80 -12.50 -18.27
N PRO A 198 6.95 -11.36 -18.98
CA PRO A 198 6.29 -11.14 -20.27
C PRO A 198 6.65 -12.21 -21.31
N GLU A 199 7.90 -12.70 -21.26
CA GLU A 199 8.41 -13.75 -22.15
C GLU A 199 7.65 -15.07 -22.02
N ASP A 200 7.03 -15.36 -20.87
CA ASP A 200 6.17 -16.55 -20.67
C ASP A 200 4.90 -16.52 -21.56
N MET A 201 4.63 -15.38 -22.19
CA MET A 201 3.47 -15.12 -23.05
C MET A 201 3.87 -14.61 -24.44
N ASP A 202 5.09 -14.90 -24.86
CA ASP A 202 5.65 -14.46 -26.16
C ASP A 202 5.50 -12.94 -26.39
N THR A 203 5.66 -12.15 -25.32
CA THR A 203 5.55 -10.69 -25.37
C THR A 203 6.71 -10.04 -24.64
N THR A 204 6.89 -8.75 -24.86
CA THR A 204 7.91 -7.93 -24.17
C THR A 204 7.28 -7.03 -23.13
N VAL A 205 8.12 -6.34 -22.35
CA VAL A 205 7.68 -5.30 -21.43
C VAL A 205 6.88 -4.24 -22.19
N ASP A 206 5.73 -3.85 -21.65
CA ASP A 206 4.74 -2.93 -22.27
C ASP A 206 4.14 -3.45 -23.60
N GLY A 207 4.37 -4.71 -23.99
CA GLY A 207 3.90 -5.28 -25.26
C GLY A 207 4.53 -4.66 -26.50
N LEU A 208 5.72 -4.09 -26.37
CA LEU A 208 6.44 -3.49 -27.50
C LEU A 208 6.94 -4.59 -28.46
N PRO A 209 7.02 -4.35 -29.79
CA PRO A 209 7.57 -5.32 -30.72
C PRO A 209 9.02 -5.69 -30.33
N VAL A 210 9.35 -6.98 -30.47
CA VAL A 210 10.74 -7.44 -30.34
C VAL A 210 11.53 -6.86 -31.50
N THR A 211 12.24 -5.76 -31.29
CA THR A 211 13.26 -5.30 -32.24
C THR A 211 14.47 -6.21 -32.09
N LEU A 212 14.99 -6.72 -33.20
CA LEU A 212 16.14 -7.64 -33.29
C LEU A 212 17.44 -7.10 -32.65
N GLU A 213 17.44 -5.86 -32.20
CA GLU A 213 18.55 -5.21 -31.47
C GLU A 213 18.54 -5.45 -29.94
N THR A 214 17.54 -6.11 -29.39
CA THR A 214 17.64 -6.57 -28.01
C THR A 214 18.53 -7.81 -27.97
N ASN A 215 19.83 -7.60 -27.93
CA ASN A 215 20.79 -8.62 -27.51
C ASN A 215 20.19 -9.36 -26.28
N PRO A 216 20.16 -10.70 -26.31
CA PRO A 216 19.74 -11.44 -25.13
C PRO A 216 20.59 -10.92 -23.98
N ARG A 217 19.94 -10.22 -23.02
CA ARG A 217 20.64 -9.71 -21.84
C ARG A 217 21.39 -10.89 -21.26
N PRO A 218 22.74 -10.80 -21.10
CA PRO A 218 23.47 -11.85 -20.43
C PRO A 218 22.72 -12.14 -19.11
N ILE A 219 22.59 -13.41 -18.77
CA ILE A 219 22.07 -13.86 -17.47
C ILE A 219 23.11 -13.42 -16.43
N ILE A 220 23.16 -12.11 -16.20
CA ILE A 220 23.96 -11.54 -15.12
C ILE A 220 23.23 -11.97 -13.85
N ALA A 221 23.93 -12.73 -13.01
CA ALA A 221 23.44 -13.10 -11.69
C ALA A 221 22.82 -11.87 -11.02
N PRO A 222 21.67 -12.03 -10.32
CA PRO A 222 21.08 -10.90 -9.62
C PRO A 222 22.15 -10.23 -8.76
N PRO A 223 22.23 -8.88 -8.74
CA PRO A 223 23.22 -8.17 -7.94
C PRO A 223 23.17 -8.70 -6.52
N ALA A 224 24.34 -8.88 -5.89
CA ALA A 224 24.49 -9.49 -4.57
C ALA A 224 23.44 -8.90 -3.61
N THR A 225 22.60 -9.77 -3.06
CA THR A 225 21.25 -9.48 -2.54
C THR A 225 21.22 -8.59 -1.30
N ARG A 226 22.32 -7.97 -0.88
CA ARG A 226 22.40 -7.15 0.34
C ARG A 226 22.95 -5.73 0.15
N ASP A 227 23.51 -5.40 -1.01
CA ASP A 227 24.18 -4.09 -1.18
C ASP A 227 23.18 -2.92 -1.17
N TRP A 228 21.92 -3.16 -1.57
CA TRP A 228 20.88 -2.14 -1.51
C TRP A 228 20.57 -1.68 -0.08
N ILE A 229 20.71 -2.54 0.95
CA ILE A 229 20.50 -2.18 2.37
C ILE A 229 21.54 -1.15 2.84
N ARG A 230 22.73 -1.16 2.25
CA ARG A 230 23.80 -0.21 2.57
C ARG A 230 23.74 1.07 1.75
N SER A 231 22.84 1.12 0.75
CA SER A 231 22.76 2.29 -0.12
C SER A 231 22.09 3.47 0.58
N SER A 232 22.67 4.66 0.43
CA SER A 232 22.07 5.91 0.90
C SER A 232 20.69 6.15 0.25
N THR A 233 20.51 5.75 -1.00
CA THR A 233 19.25 5.84 -1.74
C THR A 233 18.14 5.06 -1.05
N PHE A 234 18.41 3.82 -0.61
CA PHE A 234 17.42 3.03 0.14
C PHE A 234 17.00 3.73 1.42
N TRP A 235 17.95 4.18 2.22
CA TRP A 235 17.64 4.84 3.49
C TRP A 235 16.95 6.19 3.32
N SER A 236 17.28 6.94 2.26
CA SER A 236 16.56 8.17 1.94
C SER A 236 15.09 7.90 1.66
N ILE A 237 14.79 6.88 0.85
CA ILE A 237 13.40 6.49 0.58
C ILE A 237 12.73 5.95 1.85
N ALA A 238 13.40 5.06 2.58
CA ALA A 238 12.87 4.45 3.80
C ALA A 238 12.52 5.50 4.86
N ILE A 239 13.41 6.44 5.13
CA ILE A 239 13.20 7.52 6.10
C ILE A 239 12.09 8.47 5.61
N GLY A 240 12.15 8.92 4.35
CA GLY A 240 11.13 9.81 3.80
C GLY A 240 9.72 9.22 3.90
N PHE A 241 9.54 7.97 3.46
CA PHE A 241 8.22 7.31 3.55
C PHE A 241 7.84 6.89 4.97
N ALA A 242 8.80 6.61 5.86
CA ALA A 242 8.52 6.38 7.27
C ALA A 242 7.97 7.64 7.95
N LEU A 243 8.56 8.82 7.69
CA LEU A 243 8.08 10.09 8.20
C LEU A 243 6.70 10.47 7.65
N ALA A 244 6.45 10.23 6.36
CA ALA A 244 5.12 10.39 5.78
C ALA A 244 4.11 9.40 6.40
N ARG A 245 4.51 8.15 6.63
CA ARG A 245 3.67 7.14 7.28
C ARG A 245 3.38 7.49 8.74
N LEU A 246 4.34 8.06 9.45
CA LEU A 246 4.14 8.56 10.80
C LEU A 246 2.97 9.55 10.85
N ALA A 247 2.94 10.53 9.95
CA ALA A 247 1.85 11.51 9.87
C ALA A 247 0.50 10.85 9.57
N VAL A 248 0.45 9.96 8.57
CA VAL A 248 -0.79 9.27 8.18
C VAL A 248 -1.32 8.39 9.30
N SER A 249 -0.46 7.60 9.92
CA SER A 249 -0.88 6.65 10.96
C SER A 249 -1.23 7.33 12.29
N THR A 250 -0.59 8.45 12.61
CA THR A 250 -0.95 9.29 13.76
C THR A 250 -2.35 9.88 13.57
N LEU A 251 -2.62 10.51 12.43
CA LEU A 251 -3.88 11.22 12.23
C LEU A 251 -5.09 10.28 12.03
N ALA A 252 -4.89 9.08 11.52
CA ALA A 252 -5.99 8.16 11.28
C ALA A 252 -6.91 7.94 12.51
N PRO A 253 -6.39 7.59 13.72
CA PRO A 253 -7.21 7.48 14.91
C PRO A 253 -7.43 8.79 15.66
N HIS A 254 -6.53 9.79 15.52
CA HIS A 254 -6.55 11.02 16.33
C HIS A 254 -7.26 12.19 15.65
N LEU A 255 -7.61 12.10 14.36
CA LEU A 255 -8.29 13.20 13.65
C LEU A 255 -9.67 13.51 14.24
N VAL A 256 -10.45 12.48 14.53
CA VAL A 256 -11.80 12.64 15.13
C VAL A 256 -11.72 13.25 16.52
N PRO A 257 -10.94 12.72 17.48
CA PRO A 257 -10.71 13.36 18.78
C PRO A 257 -10.25 14.81 18.66
N LEU A 258 -9.23 15.09 17.84
CA LEU A 258 -8.71 16.43 17.64
C LEU A 258 -9.77 17.44 17.16
N LEU A 259 -10.62 17.04 16.20
CA LEU A 259 -11.71 17.92 15.73
C LEU A 259 -12.79 18.10 16.80
N ARG A 260 -13.07 17.05 17.57
CA ARG A 260 -14.04 17.14 18.70
C ARG A 260 -13.54 18.06 19.81
N GLU A 261 -12.28 18.02 20.19
CA GLU A 261 -11.66 18.94 21.15
C GLU A 261 -11.73 20.40 20.70
N ARG A 262 -11.73 20.64 19.38
CA ARG A 262 -11.94 21.98 18.77
C ARG A 262 -13.38 22.42 18.69
N GLY A 263 -14.33 21.65 19.23
CA GLY A 263 -15.75 21.99 19.30
C GLY A 263 -16.58 21.62 18.07
N TYR A 264 -16.02 20.90 17.08
CA TYR A 264 -16.81 20.45 15.92
C TYR A 264 -17.85 19.40 16.34
N SER A 265 -19.06 19.51 15.80
CA SER A 265 -20.13 18.53 16.03
C SER A 265 -19.77 17.14 15.48
N SER A 266 -20.41 16.09 15.99
CA SER A 266 -20.17 14.71 15.52
C SER A 266 -20.43 14.56 14.03
N ALA A 267 -21.46 15.21 13.49
CA ALA A 267 -21.83 15.15 12.09
C ALA A 267 -20.75 15.82 11.18
N ILE A 268 -20.28 17.01 11.55
CA ILE A 268 -19.23 17.73 10.82
C ILE A 268 -17.92 16.92 10.88
N THR A 269 -17.55 16.42 12.04
CA THR A 269 -16.32 15.62 12.24
C THR A 269 -16.36 14.35 11.37
N ALA A 270 -17.49 13.64 11.33
CA ALA A 270 -17.64 12.45 10.50
C ALA A 270 -17.53 12.79 9.00
N THR A 271 -18.14 13.92 8.56
CA THR A 271 -18.06 14.40 7.18
C THR A 271 -16.62 14.73 6.79
N LEU A 272 -15.91 15.49 7.63
CA LEU A 272 -14.51 15.86 7.40
C LEU A 272 -13.60 14.63 7.31
N ALA A 273 -13.70 13.71 8.28
CA ALA A 273 -12.91 12.48 8.29
C ALA A 273 -13.22 11.59 7.07
N GLY A 274 -14.49 11.47 6.69
CA GLY A 274 -14.92 10.73 5.50
C GLY A 274 -14.42 11.35 4.19
N SER A 275 -14.38 12.69 4.10
CA SER A 275 -13.88 13.41 2.93
C SER A 275 -12.40 13.13 2.63
N VAL A 276 -11.58 12.85 3.65
CA VAL A 276 -10.19 12.41 3.46
C VAL A 276 -10.13 11.15 2.56
N GLY A 277 -11.03 10.19 2.80
CA GLY A 277 -11.08 8.96 1.99
C GLY A 277 -11.43 9.21 0.52
N VAL A 278 -12.39 10.11 0.25
CA VAL A 278 -12.77 10.48 -1.12
C VAL A 278 -11.63 11.20 -1.83
N LEU A 279 -10.98 12.15 -1.15
CA LEU A 279 -9.88 12.93 -1.72
C LEU A 279 -8.63 12.09 -2.00
N GLN A 280 -8.43 10.99 -1.30
CA GLN A 280 -7.37 10.02 -1.64
C GLN A 280 -7.51 9.46 -3.06
N LEU A 281 -8.73 9.24 -3.54
CA LEU A 281 -8.97 8.78 -4.91
C LEU A 281 -8.60 9.88 -5.91
N ALA A 282 -9.01 11.13 -5.65
CA ALA A 282 -8.64 12.28 -6.48
C ALA A 282 -7.11 12.44 -6.57
N GLY A 283 -6.40 12.35 -5.45
CA GLY A 283 -4.94 12.44 -5.41
C GLY A 283 -4.23 11.36 -6.24
N ARG A 284 -4.76 10.13 -6.26
CA ARG A 284 -4.23 9.05 -7.12
C ARG A 284 -4.40 9.36 -8.60
N VAL A 285 -5.53 9.94 -8.99
CA VAL A 285 -5.79 10.34 -10.38
C VAL A 285 -4.86 11.49 -10.81
N ILE A 286 -4.66 12.47 -9.93
CA ILE A 286 -3.82 13.64 -10.21
C ILE A 286 -2.34 13.27 -10.35
N ILE A 287 -1.81 12.39 -9.50
CA ILE A 287 -0.37 12.09 -9.50
C ILE A 287 0.05 11.29 -10.74
N ALA A 288 -0.79 10.43 -11.28
CA ALA A 288 -0.43 9.53 -12.36
C ALA A 288 0.05 10.25 -13.64
N PRO A 289 -0.62 11.28 -14.19
CA PRO A 289 -0.11 12.04 -15.33
C PRO A 289 1.13 12.87 -14.98
N LEU A 290 1.28 13.36 -13.76
CA LEU A 290 2.43 14.15 -13.33
C LEU A 290 3.74 13.33 -13.36
N THR A 291 3.67 12.00 -13.20
CA THR A 291 4.85 11.13 -13.34
C THR A 291 5.47 11.16 -14.73
N ARG A 292 4.77 11.68 -15.76
CA ARG A 292 5.28 11.79 -17.14
C ARG A 292 6.03 13.09 -17.41
N ILE A 293 5.76 14.13 -16.62
CA ILE A 293 6.31 15.47 -16.85
C ILE A 293 7.30 15.91 -15.77
N MET A 294 7.32 15.24 -14.63
CA MET A 294 8.22 15.53 -13.51
C MET A 294 9.03 14.30 -13.16
N SER A 295 10.26 14.48 -12.66
CA SER A 295 11.00 13.36 -12.08
C SER A 295 10.28 12.84 -10.84
N LEU A 296 10.28 11.51 -10.65
CA LEU A 296 9.58 10.87 -9.53
C LEU A 296 10.09 11.34 -8.17
N GLY A 297 11.38 11.65 -8.03
CA GLY A 297 11.95 12.21 -6.81
C GLY A 297 11.36 13.57 -6.47
N VAL A 298 11.32 14.51 -7.44
CA VAL A 298 10.72 15.84 -7.26
C VAL A 298 9.23 15.74 -6.97
N LEU A 299 8.51 14.89 -7.71
CA LEU A 299 7.07 14.68 -7.50
C LEU A 299 6.77 14.12 -6.11
N THR A 300 7.57 13.15 -5.62
CA THR A 300 7.43 12.61 -4.27
C THR A 300 7.73 13.65 -3.21
N ALA A 301 8.79 14.42 -3.37
CA ALA A 301 9.13 15.51 -2.46
C ALA A 301 8.06 16.61 -2.40
N ALA A 302 7.53 17.01 -3.58
CA ALA A 302 6.39 17.94 -3.66
C ALA A 302 5.15 17.38 -2.96
N THR A 303 4.89 16.07 -3.10
CA THR A 303 3.79 15.41 -2.39
C THR A 303 3.96 15.48 -0.87
N PHE A 304 5.17 15.24 -0.35
CA PHE A 304 5.44 15.34 1.10
C PHE A 304 5.37 16.79 1.59
N PHE A 305 5.86 17.74 0.80
CA PHE A 305 5.75 19.17 1.12
C PHE A 305 4.29 19.62 1.21
N VAL A 306 3.46 19.28 0.22
CA VAL A 306 2.02 19.62 0.22
C VAL A 306 1.29 18.90 1.36
N HIS A 307 1.68 17.66 1.68
CA HIS A 307 1.15 16.94 2.84
C HIS A 307 1.47 17.66 4.15
N GLY A 308 2.71 18.14 4.31
CA GLY A 308 3.13 18.97 5.45
C GLY A 308 2.41 20.31 5.51
N LEU A 309 2.21 20.97 4.35
CA LEU A 309 1.42 22.20 4.27
C LEU A 309 -0.02 21.98 4.75
N GLY A 310 -0.62 20.83 4.40
CA GLY A 310 -1.92 20.44 4.95
C GLY A 310 -1.90 20.41 6.49
N LEU A 311 -0.86 19.84 7.11
CA LEU A 311 -0.73 19.83 8.58
C LEU A 311 -0.53 21.24 9.14
N VAL A 312 0.23 22.11 8.47
CA VAL A 312 0.35 23.53 8.85
C VAL A 312 -1.02 24.19 8.86
N MET A 313 -1.84 23.97 7.83
CA MET A 313 -3.21 24.48 7.79
C MET A 313 -4.05 23.98 8.97
N LEU A 314 -3.95 22.69 9.30
CA LEU A 314 -4.61 22.15 10.49
C LEU A 314 -4.10 22.81 11.78
N ALA A 315 -2.81 23.11 11.89
CA ALA A 315 -2.21 23.75 13.05
C ALA A 315 -2.65 25.22 13.24
N THR A 316 -3.20 25.90 12.22
CA THR A 316 -3.73 27.28 12.35
C THR A 316 -4.97 27.37 13.23
N GLN A 317 -5.63 26.23 13.52
CA GLN A 317 -6.83 26.15 14.35
C GLN A 317 -8.04 26.97 13.81
N THR A 318 -8.04 27.33 12.53
CA THR A 318 -9.15 28.03 11.87
C THR A 318 -10.02 27.05 11.08
N ASP A 319 -11.31 27.38 10.88
CA ASP A 319 -12.20 26.57 10.04
C ASP A 319 -11.68 26.46 8.61
N ALA A 320 -11.21 27.54 8.02
CA ALA A 320 -10.60 27.54 6.68
C ALA A 320 -9.36 26.63 6.65
N GLY A 321 -8.56 26.63 7.71
CA GLY A 321 -7.39 25.76 7.86
C GLY A 321 -7.77 24.29 7.91
N VAL A 322 -8.87 23.91 8.57
CA VAL A 322 -9.36 22.53 8.61
C VAL A 322 -9.83 22.07 7.21
N TRP A 323 -10.56 22.89 6.47
CA TRP A 323 -10.96 22.54 5.10
C TRP A 323 -9.77 22.44 4.15
N ALA A 324 -8.82 23.38 4.25
CA ALA A 324 -7.57 23.30 3.47
C ALA A 324 -6.76 22.03 3.80
N PHE A 325 -6.66 21.68 5.10
CA PHE A 325 -6.05 20.43 5.52
C PHE A 325 -6.72 19.21 4.87
N ILE A 326 -8.04 19.10 4.93
CA ILE A 326 -8.76 17.97 4.34
C ILE A 326 -8.46 17.84 2.84
N ALA A 327 -8.42 18.96 2.10
CA ALA A 327 -8.12 18.97 0.68
C ALA A 327 -6.68 18.53 0.38
N LEU A 328 -5.70 19.13 1.05
CA LEU A 328 -4.27 18.88 0.81
C LEU A 328 -3.82 17.53 1.33
N TYR A 329 -4.16 17.22 2.58
CA TYR A 329 -3.80 15.96 3.23
C TYR A 329 -4.49 14.76 2.57
N GLY A 330 -5.81 14.86 2.30
CA GLY A 330 -6.57 13.80 1.67
C GLY A 330 -6.00 13.43 0.30
N SER A 331 -5.80 14.40 -0.58
CA SER A 331 -5.26 14.16 -1.92
C SER A 331 -3.84 13.60 -1.88
N THR A 332 -2.94 14.15 -1.08
CA THR A 332 -1.55 13.67 -0.99
C THR A 332 -1.44 12.29 -0.35
N ASN A 333 -2.31 11.93 0.59
CA ASN A 333 -2.32 10.59 1.20
C ASN A 333 -2.54 9.48 0.14
N GLY A 334 -3.44 9.70 -0.81
CA GLY A 334 -3.62 8.79 -1.95
C GLY A 334 -2.39 8.72 -2.86
N ALA A 335 -1.78 9.86 -3.13
CA ALA A 335 -0.61 10.01 -3.99
C ALA A 335 0.63 9.29 -3.44
N ILE A 336 0.87 9.34 -2.12
CA ILE A 336 2.02 8.72 -1.44
C ILE A 336 2.14 7.22 -1.76
N THR A 337 1.02 6.50 -1.86
CA THR A 337 1.03 5.06 -2.15
C THR A 337 1.60 4.75 -3.54
N ILE A 338 1.19 5.53 -4.56
CA ILE A 338 1.70 5.38 -5.93
C ILE A 338 3.13 5.86 -6.03
N ALA A 339 3.44 7.00 -5.38
CA ALA A 339 4.78 7.58 -5.38
C ALA A 339 5.83 6.60 -4.82
N ARG A 340 5.53 5.89 -3.72
CA ARG A 340 6.43 4.87 -3.16
C ARG A 340 6.75 3.79 -4.17
N ALA A 341 5.74 3.20 -4.79
CA ALA A 341 5.92 2.10 -5.73
C ALA A 341 6.68 2.56 -6.99
N ALA A 342 6.30 3.72 -7.54
CA ALA A 342 6.92 4.27 -8.75
C ALA A 342 8.38 4.67 -8.52
N LEU A 343 8.67 5.39 -7.42
CA LEU A 343 10.02 5.83 -7.09
C LEU A 343 10.95 4.64 -6.78
N THR A 344 10.46 3.63 -6.06
CA THR A 344 11.23 2.40 -5.82
C THR A 344 11.59 1.71 -7.13
N ALA A 345 10.65 1.62 -8.06
CA ALA A 345 10.87 0.97 -9.36
C ALA A 345 11.74 1.82 -10.34
N ASP A 346 11.86 3.13 -10.11
CA ASP A 346 12.74 4.02 -10.88
C ASP A 346 14.20 3.97 -10.40
N LEU A 347 14.39 3.82 -9.10
CA LEU A 347 15.72 3.90 -8.47
C LEU A 347 16.39 2.54 -8.25
N PHE A 348 15.65 1.42 -8.32
CA PHE A 348 16.19 0.08 -8.12
C PHE A 348 15.87 -0.83 -9.30
N ASP A 349 16.74 -1.83 -9.53
CA ASP A 349 16.55 -2.85 -10.56
C ASP A 349 15.26 -3.66 -10.28
N ASN A 350 14.46 -3.89 -11.31
CA ASN A 350 13.21 -4.65 -11.22
C ASN A 350 13.42 -6.09 -10.68
N ARG A 351 14.62 -6.65 -10.80
CA ARG A 351 14.98 -7.99 -10.31
C ARG A 351 15.06 -8.08 -8.78
N ILE A 352 15.24 -6.94 -8.10
CA ILE A 352 15.32 -6.84 -6.63
C ILE A 352 14.20 -5.94 -6.06
N TYR A 353 13.23 -5.57 -6.90
CA TYR A 353 12.16 -4.66 -6.50
C TYR A 353 11.38 -5.18 -5.29
N GLY A 354 11.04 -6.46 -5.27
CA GLY A 354 10.31 -7.08 -4.15
C GLY A 354 11.12 -7.07 -2.86
N ALA A 355 12.42 -7.37 -2.92
CA ALA A 355 13.32 -7.31 -1.74
C ALA A 355 13.41 -5.89 -1.18
N VAL A 356 13.56 -4.88 -2.06
CA VAL A 356 13.62 -3.46 -1.67
C VAL A 356 12.27 -2.99 -1.11
N SER A 357 11.16 -3.29 -1.82
CA SER A 357 9.81 -2.94 -1.38
C SER A 357 9.47 -3.59 -0.03
N GLY A 358 9.84 -4.86 0.17
CA GLY A 358 9.69 -5.55 1.45
C GLY A 358 10.51 -4.91 2.58
N GLY A 359 11.75 -4.48 2.29
CA GLY A 359 12.58 -3.72 3.23
C GLY A 359 11.96 -2.36 3.59
N LEU A 360 11.42 -1.64 2.61
CA LEU A 360 10.67 -0.40 2.84
C LEU A 360 9.40 -0.66 3.66
N ALA A 361 8.66 -1.75 3.36
CA ALA A 361 7.46 -2.12 4.10
C ALA A 361 7.75 -2.44 5.57
N LEU A 362 8.92 -3.01 5.88
CA LEU A 362 9.37 -3.21 7.26
C LEU A 362 9.51 -1.87 8.00
N VAL A 363 10.31 -0.95 7.46
CA VAL A 363 10.60 0.35 8.12
C VAL A 363 9.31 1.18 8.24
N VAL A 364 8.58 1.33 7.15
CA VAL A 364 7.34 2.11 7.07
C VAL A 364 6.22 1.47 7.90
N GLY A 365 6.13 0.12 7.90
CA GLY A 365 5.13 -0.62 8.66
C GLY A 365 5.32 -0.51 10.17
N LEU A 366 6.56 -0.69 10.65
CA LEU A 366 6.87 -0.52 12.08
C LEU A 366 6.64 0.91 12.54
N THR A 367 7.05 1.90 11.73
CA THR A 367 6.77 3.32 12.03
C THR A 367 5.27 3.57 12.13
N GLY A 368 4.48 3.03 11.20
CA GLY A 368 3.03 3.15 11.21
C GLY A 368 2.36 2.48 12.40
N ALA A 369 2.89 1.34 12.88
CA ALA A 369 2.37 0.64 14.04
C ALA A 369 2.63 1.40 15.36
N LEU A 370 3.76 2.10 15.46
CA LEU A 370 4.14 2.87 16.65
C LEU A 370 3.51 4.27 16.70
N ALA A 371 3.16 4.84 15.55
CA ALA A 371 2.74 6.22 15.41
C ALA A 371 1.56 6.64 16.31
N PRO A 372 0.44 5.88 16.39
CA PRO A 372 -0.68 6.26 17.25
C PRO A 372 -0.33 6.25 18.74
N PHE A 373 0.48 5.28 19.16
CA PHE A 373 0.94 5.19 20.55
C PHE A 373 1.80 6.38 20.93
N LEU A 374 2.78 6.74 20.09
CA LEU A 374 3.66 7.90 20.34
C LEU A 374 2.86 9.21 20.42
N ALA A 375 1.86 9.36 19.54
CA ALA A 375 0.99 10.53 19.57
C ALA A 375 0.13 10.59 20.84
N GLY A 376 -0.41 9.46 21.28
CA GLY A 376 -1.17 9.37 22.53
C GLY A 376 -0.33 9.76 23.75
N VAL A 377 0.88 9.20 23.87
CA VAL A 377 1.82 9.56 24.95
C VAL A 377 2.20 11.04 24.92
N LEU A 378 2.41 11.61 23.74
CA LEU A 378 2.72 13.02 23.61
C LEU A 378 1.53 13.89 24.04
N HIS A 379 0.33 13.53 23.57
CA HIS A 379 -0.91 14.23 23.96
C HIS A 379 -1.15 14.19 25.48
N GLU A 380 -0.97 13.04 26.13
CA GLU A 380 -1.08 12.92 27.59
C GLU A 380 -0.11 13.84 28.34
N ARG A 381 1.11 14.08 27.78
CA ARG A 381 2.11 14.93 28.41
C ARG A 381 1.91 16.43 28.15
N THR A 382 1.39 16.80 26.98
CA THR A 382 1.25 18.20 26.56
C THR A 382 -0.15 18.75 26.75
N GLY A 383 -1.16 17.90 26.88
CA GLY A 383 -2.56 18.28 27.03
C GLY A 383 -3.25 18.69 25.71
N ASP A 384 -2.52 18.68 24.59
CA ASP A 384 -3.06 19.04 23.28
C ASP A 384 -2.38 18.28 22.13
N TYR A 385 -2.96 18.40 20.92
CA TYR A 385 -2.39 17.84 19.70
C TYR A 385 -1.42 18.76 18.98
N GLN A 386 -1.22 20.01 19.45
CA GLN A 386 -0.44 21.01 18.72
C GLN A 386 1.04 20.60 18.61
N SER A 387 1.61 20.11 19.72
CA SER A 387 2.97 19.58 19.75
C SER A 387 3.16 18.40 18.79
N THR A 388 2.17 17.50 18.73
CA THR A 388 2.17 16.38 17.79
C THR A 388 2.15 16.88 16.34
N LEU A 389 1.31 17.86 16.00
CA LEU A 389 1.25 18.42 14.65
C LEU A 389 2.59 19.03 14.23
N TRP A 390 3.23 19.83 15.09
CA TRP A 390 4.52 20.44 14.76
C TRP A 390 5.64 19.41 14.58
N LEU A 391 5.64 18.32 15.37
CA LEU A 391 6.58 17.22 15.18
C LEU A 391 6.39 16.55 13.81
N LEU A 392 5.15 16.31 13.40
CA LEU A 392 4.83 15.70 12.10
C LEU A 392 5.18 16.63 10.93
N ILE A 393 4.94 17.95 11.08
CA ILE A 393 5.32 18.96 10.08
C ILE A 393 6.84 18.98 9.90
N ALA A 394 7.61 19.03 11.00
CA ALA A 394 9.06 18.97 10.96
C ALA A 394 9.55 17.67 10.30
N GLY A 395 8.95 16.52 10.67
CA GLY A 395 9.26 15.23 10.07
C GLY A 395 9.02 15.21 8.56
N LEU A 396 7.90 15.74 8.08
CA LEU A 396 7.62 15.84 6.63
C LEU A 396 8.56 16.79 5.91
N GLY A 397 8.97 17.90 6.55
CA GLY A 397 10.02 18.78 6.04
C GLY A 397 11.34 18.04 5.84
N VAL A 398 11.79 17.27 6.85
CA VAL A 398 12.96 16.41 6.75
C VAL A 398 12.76 15.35 5.65
N GLY A 399 11.60 14.69 5.61
CA GLY A 399 11.29 13.70 4.58
C GLY A 399 11.36 14.26 3.16
N THR A 400 10.87 15.49 2.95
CA THR A 400 10.97 16.23 1.68
C THR A 400 12.42 16.42 1.27
N LEU A 401 13.28 16.93 2.17
CA LEU A 401 14.69 17.16 1.90
C LEU A 401 15.46 15.86 1.62
N VAL A 402 15.17 14.82 2.38
CA VAL A 402 15.81 13.51 2.24
C VAL A 402 15.47 12.87 0.89
N ILE A 403 14.22 12.98 0.44
CA ILE A 403 13.80 12.49 -0.89
C ILE A 403 14.46 13.29 -2.02
N LEU A 404 14.58 14.61 -1.90
CA LEU A 404 15.29 15.43 -2.88
C LEU A 404 16.78 15.08 -2.98
N GLY A 405 17.37 14.64 -1.86
CA GLY A 405 18.76 14.16 -1.79
C GLY A 405 18.95 12.72 -2.32
N ALA A 406 17.89 11.95 -2.54
CA ALA A 406 17.97 10.62 -3.10
C ALA A 406 18.39 10.69 -4.57
N ARG A 407 19.67 10.41 -4.86
CA ARG A 407 20.26 10.51 -6.19
C ARG A 407 20.23 9.14 -6.89
N ASP A 408 19.88 9.17 -8.14
CA ASP A 408 20.06 8.05 -9.08
C ASP A 408 21.56 7.86 -9.38
N LYS A 409 22.19 6.87 -8.74
CA LYS A 409 23.60 6.52 -9.01
C LYS A 409 23.79 5.89 -10.41
N HIS A 410 22.72 5.43 -11.05
CA HIS A 410 22.81 4.80 -12.37
C HIS A 410 22.72 5.76 -13.54
N LYS A 411 22.30 7.01 -13.33
CA LYS A 411 22.23 8.03 -14.41
C LYS A 411 23.54 8.80 -14.64
N ASN A 412 24.59 8.56 -13.86
CA ASN A 412 25.89 9.21 -14.06
C ASN A 412 27.08 8.22 -14.02
N PRO A 413 27.29 7.41 -15.07
CA PRO A 413 28.51 6.58 -15.20
C PRO A 413 29.77 7.38 -15.52
N GLY A 414 29.70 8.72 -15.64
CA GLY A 414 30.75 9.57 -16.22
C GLY A 414 31.57 10.40 -15.24
N ARG A 415 31.56 10.18 -13.92
CA ARG A 415 32.39 10.91 -12.95
C ARG A 415 33.20 10.03 -11.99
N LEU A 416 33.80 8.96 -12.51
CA LEU A 416 34.92 8.26 -11.86
C LEU A 416 36.06 8.15 -12.88
N GLY A 417 36.67 9.29 -13.16
CA GLY A 417 37.82 9.39 -14.05
C GLY A 417 38.29 10.84 -14.20
N GLU A 418 38.64 11.48 -13.09
CA GLU A 418 39.63 12.56 -13.02
C GLU A 418 40.29 12.51 -11.64
#